data_13c76a414bd77ffd437a855e88049b16
#
_entry.id   13c76a414bd77ffd437a855e88049b16
#
_cell.length_a   1.000
_cell.length_b   1.000
_cell.length_c   1.000
_cell.angle_alpha   90.00
_cell.angle_beta   90.00
_cell.angle_gamma   90.00
#
_symmetry.space_group_name_H-M   'P 1'
#
loop_
_entity.id
_entity.type
_entity.pdbx_description
1 polymer ?
#
loop_
_entity_poly.entity_id
_entity_poly.type
_entity_poly.pdbx_seq_one_letter_code
_entity_poly.pdbx_strand_id
1 'polypeptide(L)'
;MIIMARKRTSAEKQQTRELLSKRLKEIRIELYGEKGGQELAQALGIPHRTWYNYETGVTVPAEIILRFLEVTAVEPHWLLLGEGEKYRTATPALNQTGGSAQPPAAHLLRRALDYIEGGHLHVTWKLSKKK
;
A
#
# COMPACT_ATOMS: atom_id res chain seq x y z
N MET A 1 9.59 -20.58 -25.27
CA MET A 1 10.31 -20.98 -24.48
C MET A 1 9.75 -21.31 -23.24
N ILE A 2 10.12 -22.13 -22.61
CA ILE A 2 9.61 -22.47 -21.50
C ILE A 2 10.25 -21.97 -20.39
N ILE A 3 9.62 -21.53 -19.50
CA ILE A 3 10.15 -21.02 -18.42
C ILE A 3 9.97 -21.95 -17.39
N MET A 4 10.94 -22.51 -16.90
CA MET A 4 10.75 -23.39 -15.92
C MET A 4 10.81 -22.74 -14.66
N ALA A 5 9.98 -22.97 -13.83
CA ALA A 5 9.93 -22.35 -12.56
C ALA A 5 11.05 -22.95 -11.79
N ARG A 6 12.03 -22.27 -11.47
CA ARG A 6 13.13 -22.78 -10.71
C ARG A 6 12.90 -22.56 -9.25
N LYS A 7 13.21 -23.53 -8.44
CA LYS A 7 13.02 -23.38 -7.03
C LYS A 7 14.04 -22.45 -6.52
N ARG A 8 13.64 -21.42 -5.83
CA ARG A 8 14.58 -20.46 -5.32
C ARG A 8 15.30 -21.01 -4.14
N THR A 9 16.54 -20.61 -3.96
CA THR A 9 17.32 -21.07 -2.84
C THR A 9 16.86 -20.35 -1.63
N SER A 10 17.31 -20.77 -0.49
CA SER A 10 16.97 -20.18 0.75
C SER A 10 17.50 -18.75 0.79
N ALA A 11 18.68 -18.56 0.30
CA ALA A 11 19.28 -17.24 0.30
C ALA A 11 18.50 -16.26 -0.57
N GLU A 12 18.03 -16.72 -1.72
CA GLU A 12 17.27 -15.87 -2.60
C GLU A 12 15.95 -15.46 -1.96
N LYS A 13 15.33 -16.39 -1.24
CA LYS A 13 14.08 -16.09 -0.60
C LYS A 13 14.29 -15.08 0.50
N GLN A 14 15.38 -15.21 1.22
CA GLN A 14 15.68 -14.33 2.31
C GLN A 14 15.92 -12.92 1.74
N GLN A 15 16.67 -12.83 0.67
CA GLN A 15 16.98 -11.56 0.09
C GLN A 15 15.72 -10.88 -0.41
N THR A 16 14.81 -11.63 -1.01
CA THR A 16 13.57 -11.07 -1.49
C THR A 16 12.76 -10.49 -0.33
N ARG A 17 12.71 -11.20 0.78
CA ARG A 17 11.96 -10.71 1.92
C ARG A 17 12.59 -9.45 2.49
N GLU A 18 13.89 -9.39 2.53
CA GLU A 18 14.56 -8.24 3.07
C GLU A 18 14.34 -7.00 2.21
N LEU A 19 14.36 -7.18 0.91
CA LEU A 19 14.13 -6.06 0.03
C LEU A 19 12.68 -5.57 0.16
N LEU A 20 11.76 -6.47 0.27
CA LEU A 20 10.39 -6.09 0.42
C LEU A 20 10.22 -5.35 1.75
N SER A 21 10.82 -5.86 2.81
CA SER A 21 10.69 -5.25 4.11
C SER A 21 11.24 -3.82 4.09
N LYS A 22 12.31 -3.60 3.39
CA LYS A 22 12.88 -2.30 3.30
C LYS A 22 11.94 -1.36 2.58
N ARG A 23 11.33 -1.80 1.51
CA ARG A 23 10.44 -0.94 0.76
C ARG A 23 9.17 -0.64 1.57
N LEU A 24 8.70 -1.61 2.35
CA LEU A 24 7.53 -1.37 3.17
C LEU A 24 7.86 -0.30 4.20
N LYS A 25 9.05 -0.35 4.75
CA LYS A 25 9.44 0.60 5.76
C LYS A 25 9.59 1.98 5.12
N GLU A 26 10.12 2.03 3.92
CA GLU A 26 10.31 3.28 3.23
C GLU A 26 8.98 3.98 3.02
N ILE A 27 7.96 3.26 2.57
CA ILE A 27 6.67 3.85 2.34
C ILE A 27 6.03 4.29 3.66
N ARG A 28 6.21 3.50 4.71
CA ARG A 28 5.65 3.84 5.98
C ARG A 28 6.23 5.19 6.44
N ILE A 29 7.52 5.34 6.32
CA ILE A 29 8.15 6.56 6.76
C ILE A 29 7.68 7.74 5.91
N GLU A 30 7.56 7.55 4.61
CA GLU A 30 7.10 8.62 3.76
C GLU A 30 5.68 9.06 4.01
N LEU A 31 4.80 8.15 4.24
CA LEU A 31 3.42 8.49 4.42
C LEU A 31 2.95 8.68 5.86
N TYR A 32 3.56 8.01 6.77
CA TYR A 32 3.14 8.07 8.16
C TYR A 32 4.22 8.53 9.13
N GLY A 33 5.40 8.69 8.68
CA GLY A 33 6.48 9.17 9.53
C GLY A 33 7.22 8.07 10.22
N GLU A 34 8.32 8.43 10.81
CA GLU A 34 9.12 7.46 11.48
C GLU A 34 8.40 6.72 12.55
N LYS A 35 7.53 7.32 13.24
CA LYS A 35 6.79 6.62 14.27
C LYS A 35 5.40 6.26 13.83
N GLY A 36 5.17 6.20 12.56
CA GLY A 36 3.84 5.91 12.05
C GLY A 36 3.44 4.48 11.89
N GLY A 37 4.23 3.57 12.42
CA GLY A 37 3.89 2.16 12.24
C GLY A 37 2.54 1.79 12.83
N GLN A 38 2.20 2.39 13.94
CA GLN A 38 0.95 2.06 14.57
C GLN A 38 -0.22 2.57 13.73
N GLU A 39 -0.10 3.74 13.17
CA GLU A 39 -1.13 4.27 12.36
C GLU A 39 -1.33 3.42 11.13
N LEU A 40 -0.27 3.04 10.48
CA LEU A 40 -0.37 2.21 9.30
C LEU A 40 -0.97 0.85 9.67
N ALA A 41 -0.55 0.30 10.78
CA ALA A 41 -1.07 -0.99 11.20
C ALA A 41 -2.58 -0.89 11.42
N GLN A 42 -3.04 0.21 11.96
CA GLN A 42 -4.45 0.38 12.17
C GLN A 42 -5.16 0.46 10.82
N ALA A 43 -4.59 1.14 9.86
CA ALA A 43 -5.19 1.25 8.55
C ALA A 43 -5.26 -0.12 7.88
N LEU A 44 -4.31 -0.98 8.20
CA LEU A 44 -4.29 -2.30 7.61
C LEU A 44 -5.11 -3.30 8.42
N GLY A 45 -5.53 -2.92 9.59
CA GLY A 45 -6.30 -3.82 10.43
C GLY A 45 -5.49 -4.89 11.12
N ILE A 46 -4.25 -4.61 11.42
CA ILE A 46 -3.40 -5.59 12.09
C ILE A 46 -2.74 -4.97 13.30
N PRO A 47 -2.23 -5.77 14.21
CA PRO A 47 -1.55 -5.25 15.37
C PRO A 47 -0.24 -4.58 14.99
N HIS A 48 0.16 -3.58 15.73
CA HIS A 48 1.39 -2.88 15.45
C HIS A 48 2.58 -3.84 15.45
N ARG A 49 2.59 -4.78 16.37
CA ARG A 49 3.66 -5.72 16.44
C ARG A 49 3.77 -6.54 15.17
N THR A 50 2.65 -6.90 14.59
CA THR A 50 2.65 -7.67 13.38
C THR A 50 3.28 -6.84 12.26
N TRP A 51 2.93 -5.56 12.19
CA TRP A 51 3.51 -4.72 11.15
C TRP A 51 5.02 -4.61 11.36
N TYR A 52 5.43 -4.44 12.60
CA TYR A 52 6.84 -4.31 12.90
C TYR A 52 7.59 -5.56 12.40
N ASN A 53 7.00 -6.73 12.61
CA ASN A 53 7.63 -7.95 12.17
C ASN A 53 7.79 -7.95 10.65
N TYR A 54 6.85 -7.41 9.94
CA TYR A 54 6.95 -7.39 8.49
C TYR A 54 8.13 -6.47 8.08
N GLU A 55 8.34 -5.41 8.82
CA GLU A 55 9.45 -4.53 8.47
C GLU A 55 10.80 -5.14 8.84
N THR A 56 10.80 -6.21 9.60
CA THR A 56 12.06 -6.81 9.98
C THR A 56 12.30 -8.12 9.24
N GLY A 57 11.56 -8.39 8.24
CA GLY A 57 11.84 -9.55 7.40
C GLY A 57 10.92 -10.75 7.47
N VAL A 58 9.90 -10.67 8.27
CA VAL A 58 8.97 -11.77 8.35
C VAL A 58 8.09 -11.74 7.09
N THR A 59 7.74 -12.88 6.57
CA THR A 59 6.97 -12.98 5.36
C THR A 59 5.62 -12.30 5.49
N VAL A 60 5.25 -11.51 4.53
CA VAL A 60 4.00 -10.79 4.56
C VAL A 60 2.96 -11.57 3.76
N PRO A 61 1.81 -11.83 4.31
CA PRO A 61 0.76 -12.55 3.58
C PRO A 61 0.26 -11.71 2.40
N ALA A 62 -0.14 -12.37 1.37
CA ALA A 62 -0.62 -11.68 0.18
C ALA A 62 -1.78 -10.75 0.49
N GLU A 63 -2.66 -11.14 1.36
CA GLU A 63 -3.78 -10.34 1.70
C GLU A 63 -3.34 -9.01 2.32
N ILE A 64 -2.28 -9.00 3.08
CA ILE A 64 -1.80 -7.78 3.69
C ILE A 64 -1.12 -6.91 2.62
N ILE A 65 -0.45 -7.53 1.68
CA ILE A 65 0.19 -6.80 0.61
C ILE A 65 -0.89 -6.09 -0.21
N LEU A 66 -1.98 -6.79 -0.51
CA LEU A 66 -3.02 -6.17 -1.30
C LEU A 66 -3.66 -5.00 -0.56
N ARG A 67 -3.86 -5.14 0.73
CA ARG A 67 -4.45 -4.09 1.50
C ARG A 67 -3.47 -2.91 1.60
N PHE A 68 -2.20 -3.21 1.72
CA PHE A 68 -1.19 -2.18 1.80
C PHE A 68 -1.19 -1.36 0.49
N LEU A 69 -1.29 -2.04 -0.64
CA LEU A 69 -1.30 -1.34 -1.91
C LEU A 69 -2.53 -0.45 -2.03
N GLU A 70 -3.62 -0.90 -1.48
CA GLU A 70 -4.83 -0.13 -1.54
C GLU A 70 -4.76 1.08 -0.64
N VAL A 71 -4.25 0.93 0.54
CA VAL A 71 -4.17 2.01 1.49
C VAL A 71 -3.12 3.06 1.09
N THR A 72 -2.03 2.65 0.51
CA THR A 72 -0.94 3.56 0.24
C THR A 72 -0.83 4.03 -1.21
N ALA A 73 -1.55 3.40 -2.10
CA ALA A 73 -1.49 3.70 -3.52
C ALA A 73 -0.11 3.47 -4.13
N VAL A 74 0.68 2.64 -3.52
CA VAL A 74 1.99 2.32 -4.04
C VAL A 74 1.82 1.43 -5.26
N GLU A 75 2.66 1.59 -6.24
CA GLU A 75 2.60 0.76 -7.41
C GLU A 75 3.15 -0.63 -7.09
N PRO A 76 2.41 -1.66 -7.43
CA PRO A 76 2.86 -3.01 -7.12
C PRO A 76 4.22 -3.32 -7.75
N HIS A 77 4.42 -2.84 -8.95
CA HIS A 77 5.65 -3.12 -9.65
C HIS A 77 6.83 -2.54 -8.86
N TRP A 78 6.68 -1.33 -8.35
CA TRP A 78 7.75 -0.74 -7.57
C TRP A 78 7.93 -1.50 -6.26
N LEU A 79 6.85 -1.83 -5.61
CA LEU A 79 6.97 -2.50 -4.33
C LEU A 79 7.66 -3.85 -4.47
N LEU A 80 7.35 -4.58 -5.48
CA LEU A 80 7.91 -5.90 -5.62
C LEU A 80 9.27 -5.94 -6.30
N LEU A 81 9.48 -5.09 -7.26
CA LEU A 81 10.73 -5.10 -8.00
C LEU A 81 11.64 -3.90 -7.81
N GLY A 82 11.14 -2.86 -7.24
CA GLY A 82 11.94 -1.67 -7.04
C GLY A 82 12.14 -0.85 -8.29
N GLU A 83 11.32 -1.05 -9.29
CA GLU A 83 11.44 -0.33 -10.52
C GLU A 83 10.20 0.45 -10.87
N GLY A 84 10.36 1.50 -11.61
CA GLY A 84 9.24 2.27 -12.08
C GLY A 84 8.76 3.29 -11.08
N GLU A 85 7.57 3.77 -11.31
CA GLU A 85 7.00 4.80 -10.44
C GLU A 85 6.62 4.22 -9.11
N LYS A 86 6.89 4.96 -8.08
CA LYS A 86 6.62 4.47 -6.72
C LYS A 86 5.13 4.51 -6.40
N TYR A 87 4.45 5.55 -6.80
CA TYR A 87 3.02 5.65 -6.49
C TYR A 87 2.16 5.70 -7.74
N ARG A 88 0.95 5.21 -7.63
CA ARG A 88 0.07 5.22 -8.76
C ARG A 88 -0.40 6.64 -9.03
N THR A 89 -0.59 6.97 -10.24
CA THR A 89 -1.06 8.30 -10.56
C THR A 89 -2.48 8.12 -10.98
N ALA A 90 -3.27 9.04 -10.67
CA ALA A 90 -4.64 8.94 -11.00
C ALA A 90 -4.92 9.30 -12.40
N THR A 91 -4.29 10.27 -12.89
CA THR A 91 -4.58 10.72 -14.19
C THR A 91 -4.60 9.77 -15.28
N PRO A 92 -3.62 9.11 -15.45
CA PRO A 92 -3.57 8.21 -16.56
C PRO A 92 -4.75 7.31 -16.53
N ALA A 93 -5.01 6.88 -15.45
CA ALA A 93 -6.04 5.92 -15.35
C ALA A 93 -7.27 6.45 -15.90
N LEU A 94 -7.54 7.61 -15.61
CA LEU A 94 -8.69 8.07 -16.05
C LEU A 94 -8.76 8.07 -17.43
N ASN A 95 -7.85 8.50 -17.98
CA ASN A 95 -7.90 8.61 -19.30
C ASN A 95 -8.31 7.46 -19.95
N GLN A 96 -7.75 6.55 -19.73
CA GLN A 96 -8.07 5.53 -20.50
C GLN A 96 -9.33 5.07 -20.41
N THR A 97 -9.71 4.79 -19.59
CA THR A 97 -10.87 4.14 -19.62
C THR A 97 -11.88 4.78 -19.90
N GLY A 98 -11.82 5.50 -20.15
CA GLY A 98 -12.91 6.02 -20.58
C GLY A 98 -13.89 5.53 -19.76
N GLY A 99 -13.83 5.20 -19.17
CA GLY A 99 -14.68 4.87 -18.59
C GLY A 99 -15.27 4.70 -17.58
N SER A 100 -15.37 4.42 -17.49
CA SER A 100 -16.17 4.20 -16.71
C SER A 100 -16.01 4.25 -15.40
N ALA A 101 -15.59 3.57 -15.00
CA ALA A 101 -15.60 3.49 -13.77
C ALA A 101 -14.87 4.44 -13.04
N GLN A 102 -14.94 4.46 -11.85
CA GLN A 102 -14.28 5.32 -11.13
C GLN A 102 -12.89 4.96 -11.08
N PRO A 103 -12.04 5.80 -11.15
CA PRO A 103 -10.66 5.53 -11.13
C PRO A 103 -10.26 4.96 -9.81
N PRO A 104 -9.42 4.06 -9.80
CA PRO A 104 -8.94 3.47 -8.59
C PRO A 104 -8.41 4.50 -7.64
N ALA A 105 -7.74 5.48 -8.19
CA ALA A 105 -7.19 6.50 -7.36
C ALA A 105 -8.24 7.22 -6.57
N ALA A 106 -9.35 7.44 -7.16
CA ALA A 106 -10.39 8.16 -6.48
C ALA A 106 -10.85 7.34 -5.30
N HIS A 107 -10.90 6.06 -5.47
CA HIS A 107 -11.33 5.21 -4.40
C HIS A 107 -10.31 5.27 -3.28
N LEU A 108 -9.06 5.26 -3.59
CA LEU A 108 -8.06 5.31 -2.57
C LEU A 108 -8.08 6.63 -1.85
N LEU A 109 -8.31 7.69 -2.55
CA LEU A 109 -8.34 8.96 -1.94
C LEU A 109 -9.48 9.03 -1.00
N ARG A 110 -10.59 8.51 -1.37
CA ARG A 110 -11.72 8.53 -0.53
C ARG A 110 -11.43 7.75 0.72
N ARG A 111 -10.80 6.64 0.62
CA ARG A 111 -10.46 5.87 1.79
C ARG A 111 -9.52 6.64 2.68
N ALA A 112 -8.59 7.33 2.10
CA ALA A 112 -7.65 8.07 2.90
C ALA A 112 -8.37 9.18 3.65
N LEU A 113 -9.26 9.84 2.99
CA LEU A 113 -9.98 10.89 3.64
C LEU A 113 -10.84 10.35 4.74
N ASP A 114 -11.48 9.26 4.52
CA ASP A 114 -12.29 8.66 5.54
C ASP A 114 -11.43 8.30 6.74
N TYR A 115 -10.27 7.84 6.51
CA TYR A 115 -9.42 7.44 7.60
C TYR A 115 -9.08 8.68 8.40
N ILE A 116 -8.68 9.68 7.78
CA ILE A 116 -8.35 10.90 8.41
C ILE A 116 -9.49 11.56 9.06
N GLU A 117 -10.52 11.78 8.39
CA GLU A 117 -11.64 12.40 8.96
C GLU A 117 -12.41 11.49 9.78
N GLY A 118 -12.55 10.35 9.35
CA GLY A 118 -13.37 9.45 10.03
C GLY A 118 -12.87 9.31 11.33
N GLY A 119 -11.68 9.50 11.44
CA GLY A 119 -11.15 9.29 12.61
C GLY A 119 -11.90 10.20 13.38
N HIS A 120 -12.32 11.13 12.88
CA HIS A 120 -13.05 11.95 13.62
C HIS A 120 -13.57 13.02 12.92
N LEU A 121 -13.26 13.24 11.92
CA LEU A 121 -13.79 14.24 11.30
C LEU A 121 -14.70 14.00 10.37
N HIS A 122 -14.66 13.20 9.73
CA HIS A 122 -15.49 12.92 8.70
C HIS A 122 -16.56 13.85 8.52
N VAL A 123 -16.77 14.47 9.21
CA VAL A 123 -17.75 15.32 9.08
C VAL A 123 -17.68 16.34 8.18
N THR A 124 -16.81 17.06 8.18
CA THR A 124 -16.83 18.14 7.37
C THR A 124 -17.24 17.84 6.04
N TRP A 125 -16.69 16.96 5.44
CA TRP A 125 -17.01 16.82 4.09
C TRP A 125 -18.41 16.44 3.98
N LYS A 126 -18.91 15.96 4.94
CA LYS A 126 -20.22 15.62 4.83
C LYS A 126 -20.93 16.79 4.63
N LEU A 127 -20.52 17.75 5.24
CA LEU A 127 -21.21 18.89 5.14
C LEU A 127 -21.21 19.24 3.85
N SER A 128 -20.18 19.17 3.33
CA SER A 128 -20.14 19.65 2.05
C SER A 128 -21.07 18.91 1.28
N LYS A 129 -21.26 17.80 1.58
CA LYS A 129 -22.07 17.17 0.77
C LYS A 129 -23.37 17.44 1.05
N LYS A 130 -23.56 17.84 1.98
CA LYS A 130 -24.79 18.08 2.23
C LYS A 130 -25.24 19.10 1.85
N LYS A 131 -24.77 19.38 1.48
CA LYS A 131 -25.11 20.27 1.00
C LYS A 131 -25.44 20.29 0.35
#